data_61c60fa9126fb83734bd04c221e6c363
#
_entry.id   61c60fa9126fb83734bd04c221e6c363
#
_cell.length_a   1.000
_cell.length_b   1.000
_cell.length_c   1.000
_cell.angle_alpha   90.00
_cell.angle_beta   90.00
_cell.angle_gamma   90.00
#
_symmetry.space_group_name_H-M   'P 1'
#
loop_
_entity.id
_entity.type
_entity.pdbx_description
1 polymer ?
#
loop_
_entity_poly.entity_id
_entity_poly.type
_entity_poly.pdbx_seq_one_letter_code
_entity_poly.pdbx_strand_id
1 'polypeptide(L)' 'MPEYDQAVYVISVAAELAGVHPQTLRIYERKGLVEPGRTRGGSRRYSDADIAMLQRI' A
#
# COMPACT_ATOMS: atom_id res chain seq x y z
N MET A 1 8.88 -7.62 -14.94
CA MET A 1 7.64 -7.30 -14.22
C MET A 1 7.86 -7.43 -12.73
N PRO A 2 7.25 -6.57 -11.92
CA PRO A 2 7.40 -6.69 -10.45
C PRO A 2 6.72 -7.95 -9.93
N GLU A 3 7.28 -8.50 -8.88
CA GLU A 3 6.69 -9.60 -8.16
C GLU A 3 5.40 -9.14 -7.47
N TYR A 4 4.49 -10.09 -7.18
CA TYR A 4 3.22 -9.78 -6.54
C TYR A 4 3.41 -9.06 -5.20
N ASP A 5 4.44 -9.43 -4.43
CA ASP A 5 4.73 -8.84 -3.13
C ASP A 5 5.77 -7.72 -3.19
N GLN A 6 6.19 -7.32 -4.38
CA GLN A 6 7.15 -6.24 -4.55
C GLN A 6 6.46 -4.89 -4.38
N ALA A 7 6.99 -4.03 -3.52
CA ALA A 7 6.41 -2.73 -3.21
C ALA A 7 6.76 -1.72 -4.30
N VAL A 8 5.82 -1.48 -5.22
CA VAL A 8 6.05 -0.63 -6.39
C VAL A 8 5.09 0.57 -6.49
N TYR A 9 4.01 0.58 -5.73
CA TYR A 9 2.97 1.63 -5.83
C TYR A 9 3.13 2.69 -4.74
N VAL A 10 3.10 3.96 -5.14
CA VAL A 10 3.03 5.07 -4.17
C VAL A 10 1.64 5.10 -3.55
N ILE A 11 1.51 5.77 -2.38
CA ILE A 11 0.27 5.76 -1.61
C ILE A 11 -0.95 6.22 -2.41
N SER A 12 -0.83 7.26 -3.25
CA SER A 12 -1.96 7.76 -4.02
C SER A 12 -2.46 6.73 -5.03
N VAL A 13 -1.55 6.03 -5.69
CA VAL A 13 -1.89 4.98 -6.66
C VAL A 13 -2.45 3.77 -5.93
N ALA A 14 -1.82 3.35 -4.83
CA ALA A 14 -2.29 2.20 -4.06
C ALA A 14 -3.70 2.44 -3.52
N ALA A 15 -3.98 3.63 -3.01
CA ALA A 15 -5.31 3.97 -2.51
C ALA A 15 -6.36 3.91 -3.61
N GLU A 16 -6.03 4.44 -4.79
CA GLU A 16 -6.92 4.41 -5.94
C GLU A 16 -7.23 2.96 -6.35
N LEU A 17 -6.20 2.12 -6.44
CA LEU A 17 -6.36 0.71 -6.81
C LEU A 17 -7.16 -0.06 -5.76
N ALA A 18 -6.98 0.28 -4.48
CA ALA A 18 -7.71 -0.37 -3.39
C ALA A 18 -9.13 0.19 -3.22
N GLY A 19 -9.44 1.31 -3.86
CA GLY A 19 -10.75 1.94 -3.76
C GLY A 19 -10.97 2.68 -2.46
N VAL A 20 -9.90 3.20 -1.84
CA VAL A 20 -9.97 3.95 -0.58
C VAL A 20 -9.26 5.30 -0.72
N HIS A 21 -9.53 6.19 0.22
CA HIS A 21 -8.84 7.47 0.28
C HIS A 21 -7.43 7.27 0.85
N PRO A 22 -6.41 8.02 0.38
CA PRO A 22 -5.06 7.89 0.95
C PRO A 22 -5.00 8.05 2.46
N GLN A 23 -5.84 8.88 3.03
CA GLN A 23 -5.90 9.05 4.49
C GLN A 23 -6.35 7.76 5.18
N THR A 24 -7.31 7.06 4.59
CA THR A 24 -7.76 5.76 5.09
C THR A 24 -6.62 4.75 5.07
N LEU A 25 -5.83 4.78 4.00
CA LEU A 25 -4.68 3.87 3.87
C LEU A 25 -3.65 4.13 4.98
N ARG A 26 -3.41 5.39 5.32
CA ARG A 26 -2.51 5.75 6.43
C ARG A 26 -3.04 5.27 7.77
N ILE A 27 -4.35 5.31 7.95
CA ILE A 27 -4.99 4.82 9.18
C ILE A 27 -4.79 3.30 9.29
N TYR A 28 -4.98 2.57 8.20
CA TYR A 28 -4.78 1.13 8.18
C TYR A 28 -3.32 0.76 8.47
N GLU A 29 -2.37 1.51 7.93
CA GLU A 29 -0.96 1.32 8.22
C GLU A 29 -0.69 1.51 9.71
N ARG A 30 -1.25 2.56 10.29
CA ARG A 30 -1.06 2.89 11.71
C ARG A 30 -1.62 1.80 12.61
N LYS A 31 -2.71 1.16 12.20
CA LYS A 31 -3.32 0.06 12.95
C LYS A 31 -2.63 -1.28 12.73
N GLY A 32 -1.64 -1.33 11.87
CA GLY A 32 -0.92 -2.56 11.58
C GLY A 32 -1.64 -3.50 10.63
N LEU A 33 -2.65 -3.01 9.92
CA LEU A 33 -3.40 -3.82 8.96
C LEU A 33 -2.66 -4.00 7.64
N VAL A 34 -1.71 -3.11 7.36
CA VAL A 34 -0.87 -3.17 6.17
C VAL A 34 0.50 -2.59 6.50
N GLU A 35 1.56 -3.18 5.94
CA GLU A 35 2.93 -2.71 6.12
C GLU A 35 3.52 -2.35 4.77
N PRO A 36 3.67 -1.06 4.46
CA PRO A 36 4.28 -0.66 3.19
C PRO A 36 5.79 -0.88 3.21
N GLY A 37 6.34 -1.21 2.05
CA GLY A 37 7.78 -1.19 1.87
C GLY A 37 8.26 0.25 1.76
N ARG A 38 9.56 0.45 1.96
CA ARG A 38 10.15 1.77 1.85
C ARG A 38 11.28 1.75 0.84
N THR A 39 11.36 2.81 0.03
CA THR A 39 12.48 3.02 -0.87
C THR A 39 13.68 3.54 -0.07
N ARG A 40 14.84 3.68 -0.72
CA ARG A 40 16.03 4.25 -0.11
C ARG A 40 15.79 5.66 0.42
N GLY A 41 14.91 6.42 -0.23
CA GLY A 41 14.57 7.77 0.23
C GLY A 41 13.54 7.81 1.34
N GLY A 42 13.12 6.65 1.86
CA GLY A 42 12.12 6.58 2.92
C GLY A 42 10.68 6.72 2.44
N SER A 43 10.46 6.73 1.14
CA SER A 43 9.11 6.82 0.58
C SER A 43 8.36 5.50 0.77
N ARG A 44 7.08 5.59 1.11
CA ARG A 44 6.23 4.42 1.23
C ARG A 44 5.86 3.88 -0.13
N ARG A 45 5.90 2.55 -0.24
CA ARG A 45 5.47 1.84 -1.45
C ARG A 45 4.63 0.65 -1.04
N TYR A 46 3.65 0.33 -1.84
CA TYR A 46 2.72 -0.77 -1.59
C TYR A 46 2.84 -1.79 -2.70
N SER A 47 2.62 -3.07 -2.37
CA SER A 47 2.67 -4.17 -3.32
C SER A 47 1.25 -4.54 -3.77
N ASP A 48 1.16 -5.37 -4.80
CA ASP A 48 -0.13 -5.94 -5.20
C ASP A 48 -0.75 -6.74 -4.04
N ALA A 49 0.07 -7.42 -3.24
CA ALA A 49 -0.39 -8.15 -2.07
C ALA A 49 -1.02 -7.21 -1.04
N ASP A 50 -0.41 -6.05 -0.83
CA ASP A 50 -0.95 -5.03 0.07
C ASP A 50 -2.30 -4.53 -0.43
N ILE A 51 -2.41 -4.27 -1.72
CA ILE A 51 -3.66 -3.80 -2.32
C ILE A 51 -4.75 -4.84 -2.18
N ALA A 52 -4.44 -6.12 -2.41
CA ALA A 52 -5.39 -7.20 -2.23
C ALA A 52 -5.87 -7.28 -0.78
N MET A 53 -4.96 -7.10 0.17
CA MET A 53 -5.29 -7.07 1.59
C MET A 53 -6.26 -5.93 1.91
N LEU A 54 -5.99 -4.74 1.38
CA LEU A 54 -6.83 -3.56 1.57
C LEU A 54 -8.23 -3.75 1.01
N GLN A 55 -8.34 -4.45 -0.12
CA GLN A 55 -9.64 -4.71 -0.75
C GLN A 55 -10.50 -5.67 0.06
N ARG A 56 -9.91 -6.40 1.01
CA ARG A 56 -10.62 -7.33 1.89
C ARG A 56 -11.13 -6.68 3.17
N ILE A 57 -10.64 -5.52 3.48
CA ILE A 57 -10.98 -4.82 4.73
C ILE A 57 -12.38 -4.18 4.69
#